data_718968ed4553b952242338e16c723bab
#
_entry.id   718968ed4553b952242338e16c723bab
#
_cell.length_a   1.000
_cell.length_b   1.000
_cell.length_c   1.000
_cell.angle_alpha   90.00
_cell.angle_beta   90.00
_cell.angle_gamma   90.00
#
_symmetry.space_group_name_H-M   'P 1'
#
loop_
_entity.id
_entity.type
_entity.pdbx_description
1 polymer ?
#
loop_
_entity_poly.entity_id
_entity_poly.type
_entity_poly.pdbx_seq_one_letter_code
_entity_poly.pdbx_strand_id
1 'polypeptide(L)'
;KNETHIDLQWVPLMVVEEQTTTEPRALISVWDKEGVSELGSALHEMGWKILSTGGTARLLREAGIDVTDVSEVTQHPEVFDGRVKTLHPAIHAPILARGNNPDDVNLLTNLGYPRIDMVVVNLYPFEAVAARSPPVEMDELIEMVDIGGPTLVRAAAKNHQDVLVLADPSQYDEVIGILRAADGNPEAIPLSTRQRFALTAFQRTAAYDVALANTLANR
;
A
#
# COMPACT_ATOMS: atom_id res chain seq x y z
N LYS A 1 -3.31 -45.42 -9.54
CA LYS A 1 -3.66 -43.99 -9.73
C LYS A 1 -4.68 -43.69 -8.65
N ASN A 2 -4.23 -43.17 -7.52
CA ASN A 2 -5.08 -42.69 -6.43
C ASN A 2 -5.16 -41.18 -6.59
N GLU A 3 -6.30 -40.68 -7.03
CA GLU A 3 -6.64 -39.27 -6.94
C GLU A 3 -7.10 -39.03 -5.48
N THR A 4 -6.25 -38.38 -4.69
CA THR A 4 -6.64 -37.85 -3.37
C THR A 4 -7.43 -36.59 -3.59
N HIS A 5 -8.77 -36.70 -3.57
CA HIS A 5 -9.65 -35.54 -3.41
C HIS A 5 -9.38 -34.95 -2.02
N ILE A 6 -8.81 -33.73 -2.01
CA ILE A 6 -8.80 -32.90 -0.80
C ILE A 6 -10.20 -32.30 -0.67
N ASP A 7 -10.98 -32.86 0.24
CA ASP A 7 -12.29 -32.35 0.60
C ASP A 7 -12.11 -31.10 1.47
N LEU A 8 -12.10 -29.93 0.82
CA LEU A 8 -12.12 -28.64 1.51
C LEU A 8 -13.53 -28.44 2.09
N GLN A 9 -13.76 -28.98 3.28
CA GLN A 9 -14.93 -28.60 4.07
C GLN A 9 -14.81 -27.14 4.49
N TRP A 10 -15.41 -26.27 3.70
CA TRP A 10 -15.58 -24.86 4.02
C TRP A 10 -16.44 -24.74 5.29
N VAL A 11 -15.90 -24.02 6.28
CA VAL A 11 -16.67 -23.57 7.44
C VAL A 11 -17.89 -22.82 6.95
N PRO A 12 -19.11 -23.07 7.50
CA PRO A 12 -20.31 -22.39 7.03
C PRO A 12 -20.16 -20.88 7.18
N LEU A 13 -20.37 -20.19 6.06
CA LEU A 13 -20.48 -18.74 5.97
C LEU A 13 -21.48 -18.24 7.02
N MET A 14 -21.00 -17.55 8.04
CA MET A 14 -21.82 -16.56 8.69
C MET A 14 -22.15 -15.53 7.62
N VAL A 15 -23.43 -15.39 7.29
CA VAL A 15 -23.96 -14.28 6.47
C VAL A 15 -23.64 -13.00 7.27
N VAL A 16 -22.53 -12.40 6.97
CA VAL A 16 -22.26 -11.03 7.37
C VAL A 16 -23.15 -10.18 6.50
N GLU A 17 -24.11 -9.48 7.11
CA GLU A 17 -24.94 -8.49 6.42
C GLU A 17 -24.05 -7.64 5.54
N GLU A 18 -24.50 -7.38 4.30
CA GLU A 18 -23.87 -6.56 3.28
C GLU A 18 -23.50 -5.18 3.85
N GLN A 19 -22.38 -5.08 4.50
CA GLN A 19 -21.70 -3.82 4.63
C GLN A 19 -20.78 -3.66 3.41
N THR A 20 -21.37 -3.39 2.26
CA THR A 20 -20.67 -2.70 1.18
C THR A 20 -20.32 -1.33 1.72
N THR A 21 -19.22 -1.24 2.45
CA THR A 21 -18.69 0.04 2.88
C THR A 21 -18.26 0.78 1.61
N THR A 22 -19.11 1.73 1.22
CA THR A 22 -18.86 2.65 0.10
C THR A 22 -17.71 3.63 0.39
N GLU A 23 -17.13 3.56 1.59
CA GLU A 23 -16.06 4.46 2.04
C GLU A 23 -14.74 4.07 1.38
N PRO A 24 -14.12 5.00 0.62
CA PRO A 24 -12.84 4.74 -0.01
C PRO A 24 -11.72 4.57 1.04
N ARG A 25 -10.69 3.80 0.69
CA ARG A 25 -9.57 3.48 1.59
C ARG A 25 -8.23 3.79 0.98
N ALA A 26 -7.36 4.40 1.80
CA ALA A 26 -5.97 4.61 1.48
C ALA A 26 -5.08 3.78 2.41
N LEU A 27 -4.15 3.01 1.84
CA LEU A 27 -3.04 2.42 2.58
C LEU A 27 -1.85 3.36 2.50
N ILE A 28 -1.43 3.92 3.63
CA ILE A 28 -0.34 4.90 3.71
C ILE A 28 0.80 4.30 4.54
N SER A 29 1.94 4.05 3.89
CA SER A 29 3.16 3.54 4.53
C SER A 29 4.38 4.19 3.88
N VAL A 30 4.85 5.29 4.44
CA VAL A 30 5.92 6.10 3.85
C VAL A 30 7.15 6.14 4.77
N TRP A 31 8.34 6.18 4.18
CA TRP A 31 9.57 6.49 4.87
C TRP A 31 9.72 8.00 5.07
N ASP A 32 9.74 8.76 3.98
CA ASP A 32 9.70 10.21 4.00
C ASP A 32 8.30 10.68 4.39
N LYS A 33 8.22 11.50 5.44
CA LYS A 33 6.97 11.99 6.02
C LYS A 33 6.53 13.34 5.45
N GLU A 34 7.27 13.87 4.46
CA GLU A 34 6.93 15.15 3.84
C GLU A 34 5.50 15.11 3.26
N GLY A 35 4.67 16.07 3.66
CA GLY A 35 3.30 16.25 3.18
C GLY A 35 2.30 15.15 3.56
N VAL A 36 2.72 14.10 4.30
CA VAL A 36 1.85 12.95 4.57
C VAL A 36 0.72 13.29 5.56
N SER A 37 0.97 14.18 6.50
CA SER A 37 -0.07 14.63 7.45
C SER A 37 -1.14 15.46 6.74
N GLU A 38 -0.76 16.32 5.83
CA GLU A 38 -1.65 17.13 4.99
C GLU A 38 -2.49 16.24 4.07
N LEU A 39 -1.87 15.26 3.43
CA LEU A 39 -2.58 14.26 2.62
C LEU A 39 -3.57 13.46 3.48
N GLY A 40 -3.12 12.94 4.61
CA GLY A 40 -3.95 12.16 5.52
C GLY A 40 -5.14 12.95 6.05
N SER A 41 -4.93 14.22 6.46
CA SER A 41 -5.99 15.11 6.91
C SER A 41 -7.02 15.38 5.79
N ALA A 42 -6.54 15.68 4.59
CA ALA A 42 -7.42 15.92 3.45
C ALA A 42 -8.26 14.68 3.10
N LEU A 43 -7.67 13.49 3.10
CA LEU A 43 -8.39 12.24 2.87
C LEU A 43 -9.41 11.97 3.98
N HIS A 44 -9.03 12.15 5.23
CA HIS A 44 -9.93 11.97 6.38
C HIS A 44 -11.12 12.93 6.34
N GLU A 45 -10.90 14.21 6.03
CA GLU A 45 -11.94 15.21 5.86
C GLU A 45 -12.94 14.84 4.74
N MET A 46 -12.47 14.15 3.70
CA MET A 46 -13.28 13.65 2.58
C MET A 46 -13.90 12.26 2.84
N GLY A 47 -13.85 11.75 4.07
CA GLY A 47 -14.47 10.49 4.48
C GLY A 47 -13.71 9.22 4.12
N TRP A 48 -12.43 9.33 3.72
CA TRP A 48 -11.60 8.16 3.45
C TRP A 48 -11.21 7.45 4.75
N LYS A 49 -11.22 6.12 4.73
CA LYS A 49 -10.59 5.30 5.79
C LYS A 49 -9.10 5.16 5.50
N ILE A 50 -8.30 5.31 6.54
CA ILE A 50 -6.84 5.23 6.42
C ILE A 50 -6.33 3.98 7.12
N LEU A 51 -5.63 3.14 6.35
CA LEU A 51 -4.84 2.02 6.85
C LEU A 51 -3.39 2.46 6.89
N SER A 52 -2.71 2.15 7.97
CA SER A 52 -1.29 2.46 8.08
C SER A 52 -0.57 1.52 9.05
N THR A 53 0.73 1.68 9.19
CA THR A 53 1.57 0.87 10.08
C THR A 53 2.74 1.66 10.64
N GLY A 54 3.21 1.26 11.81
CA GLY A 54 4.46 1.76 12.41
C GLY A 54 4.50 3.27 12.61
N GLY A 55 5.61 3.89 12.21
CA GLY A 55 5.84 5.33 12.41
C GLY A 55 4.90 6.23 11.60
N THR A 56 4.39 5.77 10.46
CA THR A 56 3.40 6.53 9.66
C THR A 56 2.06 6.57 10.39
N ALA A 57 1.58 5.44 10.90
CA ALA A 57 0.34 5.37 11.67
C ALA A 57 0.38 6.27 12.91
N ARG A 58 1.52 6.26 13.62
CA ARG A 58 1.71 7.14 14.78
C ARG A 58 1.62 8.61 14.41
N LEU A 59 2.35 9.03 13.37
CA LEU A 59 2.35 10.43 12.91
C LEU A 59 0.94 10.89 12.51
N LEU A 60 0.20 10.07 11.79
CA LEU A 60 -1.17 10.41 11.37
C LEU A 60 -2.12 10.52 12.57
N ARG A 61 -2.00 9.62 13.56
CA ARG A 61 -2.79 9.72 14.81
C ARG A 61 -2.44 10.96 15.63
N GLU A 62 -1.16 11.33 15.70
CA GLU A 62 -0.71 12.58 16.35
C GLU A 62 -1.28 13.83 15.65
N ALA A 63 -1.58 13.75 14.36
CA ALA A 63 -2.30 14.79 13.62
C ALA A 63 -3.83 14.73 13.79
N GLY A 64 -4.35 13.86 14.66
CA GLY A 64 -5.79 13.73 14.92
C GLY A 64 -6.57 12.90 13.89
N ILE A 65 -5.88 12.14 13.04
CA ILE A 65 -6.48 11.35 11.99
C ILE A 65 -6.80 9.94 12.53
N ASP A 66 -8.02 9.47 12.25
CA ASP A 66 -8.41 8.09 12.56
C ASP A 66 -7.71 7.10 11.63
N VAL A 67 -6.95 6.17 12.21
CA VAL A 67 -6.10 5.23 11.47
C VAL A 67 -6.33 3.82 11.97
N THR A 68 -6.74 2.94 11.07
CA THR A 68 -6.78 1.48 11.29
C THR A 68 -5.37 0.91 11.09
N ASP A 69 -4.91 0.10 12.02
CA ASP A 69 -3.60 -0.55 11.86
C ASP A 69 -3.70 -1.73 10.87
N VAL A 70 -2.66 -1.94 10.09
CA VAL A 70 -2.60 -3.08 9.14
C VAL A 70 -2.78 -4.42 9.86
N SER A 71 -2.26 -4.56 11.07
CA SER A 71 -2.41 -5.76 11.90
C SER A 71 -3.87 -6.07 12.27
N GLU A 72 -4.73 -5.04 12.37
CA GLU A 72 -6.16 -5.22 12.61
C GLU A 72 -6.87 -5.82 11.39
N VAL A 73 -6.44 -5.43 10.18
CA VAL A 73 -6.99 -5.95 8.93
C VAL A 73 -6.48 -7.36 8.62
N THR A 74 -5.19 -7.60 8.85
CA THR A 74 -4.58 -8.90 8.58
C THR A 74 -4.88 -9.94 9.63
N GLN A 75 -5.30 -9.53 10.83
CA GLN A 75 -5.42 -10.38 12.02
C GLN A 75 -4.12 -11.14 12.32
N HIS A 76 -3.00 -10.57 11.90
CA HIS A 76 -1.66 -11.14 12.05
C HIS A 76 -0.72 -10.12 12.69
N PRO A 77 0.04 -10.50 13.73
CA PRO A 77 1.01 -9.58 14.33
C PRO A 77 2.16 -9.30 13.35
N GLU A 78 2.83 -8.17 13.54
CA GLU A 78 4.13 -7.94 12.92
C GLU A 78 5.12 -9.00 13.43
N VAL A 79 5.86 -9.62 12.52
CA VAL A 79 6.87 -10.63 12.87
C VAL A 79 8.24 -10.21 12.34
N PHE A 80 9.28 -10.74 12.99
CA PHE A 80 10.67 -10.47 12.65
C PHE A 80 11.00 -8.97 12.66
N ASP A 81 10.65 -8.29 13.77
CA ASP A 81 10.90 -6.86 13.95
C ASP A 81 10.33 -5.98 12.82
N GLY A 82 9.17 -6.39 12.26
CA GLY A 82 8.48 -5.66 11.22
C GLY A 82 8.90 -5.97 9.79
N ARG A 83 9.78 -6.95 9.57
CA ARG A 83 10.13 -7.41 8.21
C ARG A 83 8.92 -7.99 7.46
N VAL A 84 7.93 -8.51 8.19
CA VAL A 84 6.67 -9.01 7.64
C VAL A 84 5.50 -8.33 8.34
N LYS A 85 4.80 -7.47 7.64
CA LYS A 85 3.58 -6.76 8.10
C LYS A 85 2.54 -6.63 6.99
N THR A 86 2.91 -6.09 5.84
CA THR A 86 2.01 -5.82 4.71
C THR A 86 1.98 -6.95 3.68
N LEU A 87 2.91 -7.90 3.75
CA LEU A 87 2.97 -9.07 2.87
C LEU A 87 1.92 -10.12 3.29
N HIS A 88 0.66 -9.76 3.09
CA HIS A 88 -0.48 -10.58 3.50
C HIS A 88 -1.59 -10.55 2.44
N PRO A 89 -2.31 -11.66 2.20
CA PRO A 89 -3.42 -11.70 1.25
C PRO A 89 -4.50 -10.63 1.52
N ALA A 90 -4.83 -10.36 2.79
CA ALA A 90 -5.82 -9.33 3.15
C ALA A 90 -5.40 -7.89 2.75
N ILE A 91 -4.15 -7.67 2.39
CA ILE A 91 -3.63 -6.40 1.87
C ILE A 91 -3.45 -6.46 0.35
N HIS A 92 -2.82 -7.52 -0.16
CA HIS A 92 -2.49 -7.60 -1.58
C HIS A 92 -3.67 -8.01 -2.47
N ALA A 93 -4.61 -8.82 -1.98
CA ALA A 93 -5.80 -9.17 -2.75
C ALA A 93 -6.68 -7.93 -3.05
N PRO A 94 -7.02 -7.06 -2.06
CA PRO A 94 -7.73 -5.81 -2.34
C PRO A 94 -7.05 -4.87 -3.34
N ILE A 95 -5.70 -4.83 -3.33
CA ILE A 95 -4.92 -4.00 -4.25
C ILE A 95 -4.93 -4.59 -5.67
N LEU A 96 -4.96 -5.92 -5.81
CA LEU A 96 -4.82 -6.61 -7.09
C LEU A 96 -6.15 -7.05 -7.71
N ALA A 97 -7.25 -6.98 -6.97
CA ALA A 97 -8.58 -7.32 -7.47
C ALA A 97 -8.99 -6.37 -8.60
N ARG A 98 -9.56 -6.94 -9.66
CA ARG A 98 -10.06 -6.18 -10.81
C ARG A 98 -11.46 -5.69 -10.49
N GLY A 99 -11.66 -4.38 -10.43
CA GLY A 99 -12.94 -3.75 -10.08
C GLY A 99 -14.07 -4.07 -11.07
N ASN A 100 -13.73 -4.35 -12.32
CA ASN A 100 -14.66 -4.74 -13.38
C ASN A 100 -14.91 -6.25 -13.49
N ASN A 101 -14.30 -7.08 -12.62
CA ASN A 101 -14.51 -8.53 -12.58
C ASN A 101 -15.38 -8.90 -11.36
N PRO A 102 -16.64 -9.32 -11.57
CA PRO A 102 -17.55 -9.69 -10.49
C PRO A 102 -17.02 -10.82 -9.59
N ASP A 103 -16.25 -11.76 -10.13
CA ASP A 103 -15.70 -12.87 -9.34
C ASP A 103 -14.64 -12.37 -8.35
N ASP A 104 -13.80 -11.42 -8.76
CA ASP A 104 -12.80 -10.81 -7.88
C ASP A 104 -13.49 -10.02 -6.74
N VAL A 105 -14.51 -9.22 -7.09
CA VAL A 105 -15.27 -8.41 -6.13
C VAL A 105 -16.02 -9.29 -5.12
N ASN A 106 -16.72 -10.32 -5.61
CA ASN A 106 -17.41 -11.29 -4.76
C ASN A 106 -16.45 -12.04 -3.83
N LEU A 107 -15.25 -12.40 -4.34
CA LEU A 107 -14.24 -13.07 -3.52
C LEU A 107 -13.74 -12.19 -2.39
N LEU A 108 -13.46 -10.89 -2.65
CA LEU A 108 -13.06 -9.96 -1.58
C LEU A 108 -14.15 -9.84 -0.52
N THR A 109 -15.41 -9.71 -0.94
CA THR A 109 -16.57 -9.64 -0.03
C THR A 109 -16.66 -10.90 0.83
N ASN A 110 -16.57 -12.07 0.21
CA ASN A 110 -16.62 -13.36 0.91
C ASN A 110 -15.48 -13.57 1.89
N LEU A 111 -14.30 -13.01 1.61
CA LEU A 111 -13.14 -13.07 2.49
C LEU A 111 -13.17 -11.98 3.59
N GLY A 112 -14.11 -11.03 3.52
CA GLY A 112 -14.16 -9.89 4.42
C GLY A 112 -12.97 -8.94 4.25
N TYR A 113 -12.35 -8.90 3.07
CA TYR A 113 -11.21 -8.04 2.78
C TYR A 113 -11.70 -6.69 2.25
N PRO A 114 -11.45 -5.60 2.98
CA PRO A 114 -11.89 -4.28 2.56
C PRO A 114 -11.13 -3.83 1.32
N ARG A 115 -11.84 -3.24 0.34
CA ARG A 115 -11.22 -2.65 -0.86
C ARG A 115 -10.19 -1.59 -0.46
N ILE A 116 -9.11 -1.48 -1.22
CA ILE A 116 -8.09 -0.43 -1.12
C ILE A 116 -8.07 0.33 -2.44
N ASP A 117 -8.38 1.64 -2.39
CA ASP A 117 -8.52 2.50 -3.56
C ASP A 117 -7.26 3.31 -3.84
N MET A 118 -6.41 3.49 -2.83
CA MET A 118 -5.16 4.23 -2.92
C MET A 118 -4.05 3.57 -2.11
N VAL A 119 -2.84 3.54 -2.67
CA VAL A 119 -1.61 3.10 -2.00
C VAL A 119 -0.60 4.24 -2.05
N VAL A 120 -0.17 4.72 -0.89
CA VAL A 120 0.81 5.79 -0.71
C VAL A 120 2.03 5.20 -0.05
N VAL A 121 3.10 5.04 -0.82
CA VAL A 121 4.34 4.41 -0.36
C VAL A 121 5.53 5.07 -1.03
N ASN A 122 6.42 5.66 -0.27
CA ASN A 122 7.76 5.98 -0.74
C ASN A 122 8.79 5.03 -0.13
N LEU A 123 9.84 4.75 -0.87
CA LEU A 123 10.82 3.75 -0.51
C LEU A 123 11.87 4.28 0.44
N TYR A 124 12.51 3.38 1.15
CA TYR A 124 13.66 3.67 1.99
C TYR A 124 14.77 4.33 1.15
N PRO A 125 15.47 5.38 1.65
CA PRO A 125 16.53 6.06 0.89
C PRO A 125 17.83 5.25 0.90
N PHE A 126 17.80 4.04 0.37
CA PHE A 126 18.93 3.11 0.37
C PHE A 126 20.22 3.74 -0.21
N GLU A 127 20.10 4.48 -1.31
CA GLU A 127 21.19 5.18 -1.97
C GLU A 127 21.89 6.18 -1.03
N ALA A 128 21.11 6.96 -0.28
CA ALA A 128 21.63 7.94 0.65
C ALA A 128 22.36 7.29 1.82
N VAL A 129 21.91 6.12 2.26
CA VAL A 129 22.55 5.36 3.33
C VAL A 129 23.81 4.67 2.82
N ALA A 130 23.76 4.08 1.65
CA ALA A 130 24.94 3.45 1.01
C ALA A 130 26.09 4.44 0.75
N ALA A 131 25.77 5.72 0.54
CA ALA A 131 26.72 6.80 0.30
C ALA A 131 27.26 7.46 1.57
N ARG A 132 26.89 7.01 2.77
CA ARG A 132 27.37 7.61 4.03
C ARG A 132 28.89 7.47 4.20
N SER A 133 29.49 8.46 4.86
CA SER A 133 30.89 8.44 5.26
C SER A 133 31.01 8.69 6.78
N PRO A 134 31.59 7.77 7.56
CA PRO A 134 32.20 6.49 7.15
C PRO A 134 31.15 5.53 6.56
N PRO A 135 31.57 4.55 5.73
CA PRO A 135 30.66 3.56 5.13
C PRO A 135 29.93 2.76 6.22
N VAL A 136 28.65 2.51 5.97
CA VAL A 136 27.79 1.63 6.80
C VAL A 136 28.25 0.19 6.63
N GLU A 137 28.25 -0.60 7.70
CA GLU A 137 28.56 -2.03 7.63
C GLU A 137 27.54 -2.78 6.76
N MET A 138 27.99 -3.89 6.15
CA MET A 138 27.16 -4.64 5.19
C MET A 138 25.86 -5.15 5.83
N ASP A 139 25.93 -5.70 7.05
CA ASP A 139 24.77 -6.24 7.75
C ASP A 139 23.71 -5.16 8.04
N GLU A 140 24.14 -3.95 8.44
CA GLU A 140 23.26 -2.81 8.65
C GLU A 140 22.63 -2.37 7.31
N LEU A 141 23.41 -2.40 6.23
CA LEU A 141 22.92 -2.04 4.90
C LEU A 141 21.87 -3.03 4.38
N ILE A 142 22.07 -4.33 4.64
CA ILE A 142 21.10 -5.36 4.25
C ILE A 142 19.78 -5.22 5.02
N GLU A 143 19.83 -4.85 6.31
CA GLU A 143 18.62 -4.57 7.08
C GLU A 143 17.79 -3.41 6.53
N MET A 144 18.40 -2.53 5.75
CA MET A 144 17.74 -1.40 5.11
C MET A 144 17.09 -1.73 3.76
N VAL A 145 17.19 -2.98 3.31
CA VAL A 145 16.52 -3.41 2.08
C VAL A 145 15.02 -3.50 2.31
N ASP A 146 14.27 -2.61 1.66
CA ASP A 146 12.81 -2.59 1.73
C ASP A 146 12.21 -3.65 0.80
N ILE A 147 11.45 -4.58 1.37
CA ILE A 147 10.73 -5.63 0.65
C ILE A 147 9.26 -5.24 0.49
N GLY A 148 8.64 -4.78 1.57
CA GLY A 148 7.20 -4.49 1.63
C GLY A 148 6.80 -3.29 0.76
N GLY A 149 7.58 -2.22 0.81
CA GLY A 149 7.31 -1.00 0.03
C GLY A 149 7.30 -1.24 -1.47
N PRO A 150 8.36 -1.76 -2.08
CA PRO A 150 8.38 -2.09 -3.50
C PRO A 150 7.26 -3.03 -3.92
N THR A 151 6.90 -4.02 -3.09
CA THR A 151 5.82 -4.97 -3.38
C THR A 151 4.47 -4.28 -3.45
N LEU A 152 4.15 -3.39 -2.48
CA LEU A 152 2.92 -2.59 -2.47
C LEU A 152 2.85 -1.65 -3.68
N VAL A 153 3.93 -0.92 -3.95
CA VAL A 153 4.03 0.02 -5.08
C VAL A 153 3.80 -0.70 -6.40
N ARG A 154 4.45 -1.84 -6.61
CA ARG A 154 4.30 -2.63 -7.85
C ARG A 154 2.91 -3.23 -8.00
N ALA A 155 2.29 -3.71 -6.91
CA ALA A 155 0.93 -4.24 -6.93
C ALA A 155 -0.08 -3.17 -7.35
N ALA A 156 -0.04 -2.00 -6.72
CA ALA A 156 -0.92 -0.89 -7.05
C ALA A 156 -0.66 -0.34 -8.46
N ALA A 157 0.59 -0.19 -8.87
CA ALA A 157 0.95 0.25 -10.21
C ALA A 157 0.46 -0.72 -11.30
N LYS A 158 0.51 -2.04 -11.06
CA LYS A 158 -0.04 -3.06 -11.95
C LYS A 158 -1.55 -2.89 -12.11
N ASN A 159 -2.26 -2.59 -11.04
CA ASN A 159 -3.72 -2.42 -11.03
C ASN A 159 -4.15 -0.95 -11.06
N HIS A 160 -3.39 -0.08 -11.71
CA HIS A 160 -3.62 1.38 -11.71
C HIS A 160 -4.98 1.82 -12.27
N GLN A 161 -5.69 0.97 -12.97
CA GLN A 161 -7.06 1.24 -13.41
C GLN A 161 -8.02 1.36 -12.21
N ASP A 162 -7.83 0.53 -11.21
CA ASP A 162 -8.71 0.42 -10.04
C ASP A 162 -8.10 1.05 -8.78
N VAL A 163 -6.77 1.08 -8.66
CA VAL A 163 -6.04 1.56 -7.48
C VAL A 163 -5.08 2.68 -7.84
N LEU A 164 -5.18 3.82 -7.16
CA LEU A 164 -4.23 4.91 -7.31
C LEU A 164 -2.93 4.60 -6.55
N VAL A 165 -1.78 4.78 -7.19
CA VAL A 165 -0.47 4.66 -6.53
C VAL A 165 0.23 6.01 -6.44
N LEU A 166 0.65 6.40 -5.23
CA LEU A 166 1.48 7.57 -4.97
C LEU A 166 2.83 7.09 -4.41
N ALA A 167 3.89 7.32 -5.19
CA ALA A 167 5.24 6.89 -4.86
C ALA A 167 6.20 8.07 -4.58
N ASP A 168 5.67 9.30 -4.61
CA ASP A 168 6.44 10.52 -4.45
C ASP A 168 5.58 11.61 -3.80
N PRO A 169 6.07 12.34 -2.77
CA PRO A 169 5.33 13.42 -2.11
C PRO A 169 4.84 14.51 -3.07
N SER A 170 5.57 14.79 -4.16
CA SER A 170 5.18 15.78 -5.17
C SER A 170 3.84 15.49 -5.87
N GLN A 171 3.29 14.28 -5.70
CA GLN A 171 2.02 13.86 -6.28
C GLN A 171 0.82 14.21 -5.39
N TYR A 172 1.04 14.56 -4.10
CA TYR A 172 -0.03 14.68 -3.11
C TYR A 172 -0.97 15.86 -3.42
N ASP A 173 -0.44 17.03 -3.71
CA ASP A 173 -1.25 18.24 -3.95
C ASP A 173 -2.18 18.08 -5.16
N GLU A 174 -1.70 17.47 -6.24
CA GLU A 174 -2.52 17.19 -7.42
C GLU A 174 -3.71 16.28 -7.06
N VAL A 175 -3.46 15.22 -6.32
CA VAL A 175 -4.50 14.26 -5.93
C VAL A 175 -5.49 14.90 -4.96
N ILE A 176 -5.02 15.63 -3.96
CA ILE A 176 -5.88 16.38 -3.03
C ILE A 176 -6.78 17.32 -3.80
N GLY A 177 -6.24 18.07 -4.77
CA GLY A 177 -7.00 19.00 -5.59
C GLY A 177 -8.11 18.32 -6.39
N ILE A 178 -7.82 17.18 -7.03
CA ILE A 178 -8.81 16.42 -7.81
C ILE A 178 -9.91 15.84 -6.88
N LEU A 179 -9.51 15.24 -5.77
CA LEU A 179 -10.45 14.62 -4.84
C LEU A 179 -11.36 15.65 -4.17
N ARG A 180 -10.83 16.80 -3.76
CA ARG A 180 -11.64 17.88 -3.18
C ARG A 180 -12.68 18.41 -4.17
N ALA A 181 -12.35 18.50 -5.45
CA ALA A 181 -13.29 18.93 -6.48
C ALA A 181 -14.41 17.90 -6.77
N ALA A 182 -14.27 16.69 -6.26
CA ALA A 182 -15.17 15.55 -6.50
C ALA A 182 -15.67 14.89 -5.20
N ASP A 183 -15.71 15.66 -4.09
CA ASP A 183 -16.20 15.21 -2.78
C ASP A 183 -15.57 13.87 -2.33
N GLY A 184 -14.28 13.70 -2.62
CA GLY A 184 -13.51 12.54 -2.21
C GLY A 184 -13.68 11.29 -3.08
N ASN A 185 -14.40 11.37 -4.20
CA ASN A 185 -14.63 10.22 -5.07
C ASN A 185 -13.33 9.77 -5.78
N PRO A 186 -12.80 8.55 -5.51
CA PRO A 186 -11.59 8.04 -6.16
C PRO A 186 -11.73 7.86 -7.68
N GLU A 187 -12.96 7.67 -8.18
CA GLU A 187 -13.19 7.49 -9.61
C GLU A 187 -13.01 8.78 -10.43
N ALA A 188 -13.00 9.93 -9.76
CA ALA A 188 -12.71 11.22 -10.39
C ALA A 188 -11.25 11.37 -10.84
N ILE A 189 -10.33 10.54 -10.33
CA ILE A 189 -8.94 10.56 -10.77
C ILE A 189 -8.84 10.04 -12.23
N PRO A 190 -8.44 10.87 -13.19
CA PRO A 190 -8.37 10.46 -14.59
C PRO A 190 -7.43 9.27 -14.82
N LEU A 191 -7.77 8.37 -15.73
CA LEU A 191 -6.92 7.23 -16.08
C LEU A 191 -5.51 7.67 -16.53
N SER A 192 -5.39 8.77 -17.23
CA SER A 192 -4.09 9.34 -17.64
C SER A 192 -3.21 9.74 -16.44
N THR A 193 -3.81 10.28 -15.38
CA THR A 193 -3.11 10.58 -14.12
C THR A 193 -2.69 9.28 -13.41
N ARG A 194 -3.58 8.29 -13.34
CA ARG A 194 -3.27 6.97 -12.77
C ARG A 194 -2.13 6.27 -13.52
N GLN A 195 -2.13 6.32 -14.86
CA GLN A 195 -1.06 5.77 -15.70
C GLN A 195 0.28 6.48 -15.49
N ARG A 196 0.27 7.80 -15.41
CA ARG A 196 1.47 8.60 -15.15
C ARG A 196 2.07 8.26 -13.78
N PHE A 197 1.25 8.12 -12.75
CA PHE A 197 1.71 7.75 -11.42
C PHE A 197 2.20 6.30 -11.35
N ALA A 198 1.54 5.38 -12.05
CA ALA A 198 2.01 4.01 -12.19
C ALA A 198 3.38 3.94 -12.90
N LEU A 199 3.61 4.77 -13.93
CA LEU A 199 4.91 4.90 -14.57
C LEU A 199 5.97 5.37 -13.56
N THR A 200 5.69 6.44 -12.79
CA THR A 200 6.58 6.94 -11.74
C THR A 200 6.89 5.83 -10.72
N ALA A 201 5.88 5.09 -10.30
CA ALA A 201 6.02 3.98 -9.35
C ALA A 201 6.98 2.88 -9.86
N PHE A 202 6.83 2.46 -11.12
CA PHE A 202 7.76 1.50 -11.73
C PHE A 202 9.17 2.06 -11.92
N GLN A 203 9.31 3.33 -12.26
CA GLN A 203 10.61 3.99 -12.37
C GLN A 203 11.33 4.04 -11.01
N ARG A 204 10.60 4.36 -9.93
CA ARG A 204 11.13 4.37 -8.56
C ARG A 204 11.60 2.99 -8.11
N THR A 205 10.81 1.94 -8.34
CA THR A 205 11.22 0.57 -7.96
C THR A 205 12.39 0.07 -8.81
N ALA A 206 12.44 0.40 -10.09
CA ALA A 206 13.57 0.05 -10.95
C ALA A 206 14.87 0.75 -10.52
N ALA A 207 14.83 2.05 -10.23
CA ALA A 207 15.97 2.80 -9.74
C ALA A 207 16.47 2.24 -8.40
N TYR A 208 15.55 1.92 -7.49
CA TYR A 208 15.85 1.29 -6.21
C TYR A 208 16.61 -0.03 -6.36
N ASP A 209 16.12 -0.95 -7.21
CA ASP A 209 16.76 -2.24 -7.46
C ASP A 209 18.16 -2.07 -8.11
N VAL A 210 18.31 -1.10 -9.02
CA VAL A 210 19.63 -0.77 -9.61
C VAL A 210 20.62 -0.27 -8.55
N ALA A 211 20.17 0.57 -7.63
CA ALA A 211 21.02 1.07 -6.54
C ALA A 211 21.47 -0.06 -5.61
N LEU A 212 20.55 -0.97 -5.25
CA LEU A 212 20.86 -2.18 -4.49
C LEU A 212 21.91 -3.04 -5.19
N ALA A 213 21.68 -3.38 -6.46
CA ALA A 213 22.60 -4.21 -7.24
C ALA A 213 23.99 -3.60 -7.36
N ASN A 214 24.07 -2.30 -7.66
CA ASN A 214 25.34 -1.58 -7.76
C ASN A 214 26.09 -1.54 -6.42
N THR A 215 25.38 -1.35 -5.32
CA THR A 215 26.01 -1.30 -3.99
C THR A 215 26.55 -2.66 -3.59
N LEU A 216 25.80 -3.74 -3.82
CA LEU A 216 26.25 -5.11 -3.52
C LEU A 216 27.41 -5.55 -4.42
N ALA A 217 27.49 -5.07 -5.66
CA ALA A 217 28.58 -5.40 -6.59
C ALA A 217 29.92 -4.71 -6.24
N ASN A 218 29.87 -3.58 -5.52
CA ASN A 218 31.05 -2.73 -5.25
C ASN A 218 31.52 -2.80 -3.78
N ARG A 219 30.97 -3.70 -2.99
CA ARG A 219 31.35 -3.97 -1.60
C ARG A 219 31.78 -5.41 -1.40
#